data_c3174a60b357cab4d6d60344def6f560
#
_entry.id   c3174a60b357cab4d6d60344def6f560
#
_cell.length_a   1.000
_cell.length_b   1.000
_cell.length_c   1.000
_cell.angle_alpha   90.00
_cell.angle_beta   90.00
_cell.angle_gamma   90.00
#
_symmetry.space_group_name_H-M   'P 1'
#
loop_
_entity.id
_entity.type
_entity.pdbx_description
1 polymer ?
#
loop_
_entity_poly.entity_id
_entity_poly.type
_entity_poly.pdbx_seq_one_letter_code
_entity_poly.pdbx_strand_id
1 'polypeptide(L)'
;HAFADTFYGNRARVPDLEAVATAVFSYPNVGTVGLTEAEAVAKYGHVRVYNSTYTPLKCHVGQAHLDIKERSKDYMKILVDTATDKVVGIHVITDNAGELMQGFACAIKCGVTKAQMDLTIGIHPTAAEELVTMRTAKYEATKEGVTKL
;
A
#
# COMPACT_ATOMS: atom_id res chain seq x y z
N HIS A 1 -17.13 -9.68 17.21
CA HIS A 1 -17.12 -11.12 16.92
C HIS A 1 -16.22 -11.89 17.88
N ALA A 2 -14.90 -11.57 18.01
CA ALA A 2 -14.00 -12.30 18.89
C ALA A 2 -14.49 -12.37 20.35
N PHE A 3 -15.02 -11.26 20.88
CA PHE A 3 -15.66 -11.23 22.21
C PHE A 3 -16.86 -12.18 22.30
N ALA A 4 -17.80 -12.09 21.35
CA ALA A 4 -18.98 -12.94 21.33
C ALA A 4 -18.62 -14.43 21.17
N ASP A 5 -17.69 -14.74 20.26
CA ASP A 5 -17.21 -16.11 20.05
C ASP A 5 -16.56 -16.68 21.32
N THR A 6 -15.75 -15.87 22.03
CA THR A 6 -15.02 -16.30 23.22
C THR A 6 -15.96 -16.50 24.42
N PHE A 7 -16.87 -15.55 24.68
CA PHE A 7 -17.69 -15.56 25.88
C PHE A 7 -19.02 -16.34 25.75
N TYR A 8 -19.56 -16.43 24.55
CA TYR A 8 -20.85 -17.06 24.29
C TYR A 8 -20.82 -18.20 23.29
N GLY A 9 -19.77 -18.27 22.44
CA GLY A 9 -19.64 -19.26 21.38
C GLY A 9 -18.74 -20.45 21.69
N ASN A 10 -18.17 -20.54 22.90
CA ASN A 10 -17.18 -21.56 23.27
C ASN A 10 -15.99 -21.69 22.29
N ARG A 11 -15.62 -20.61 21.63
CA ARG A 11 -14.50 -20.53 20.71
C ARG A 11 -13.55 -19.43 21.16
N ALA A 12 -12.44 -19.80 21.78
CA ALA A 12 -11.39 -18.84 22.11
C ALA A 12 -10.91 -18.15 20.83
N ARG A 13 -11.15 -16.84 20.71
CA ARG A 13 -10.78 -16.05 19.55
C ARG A 13 -10.22 -14.70 19.96
N VAL A 14 -9.08 -14.36 19.37
CA VAL A 14 -8.46 -13.03 19.51
C VAL A 14 -8.61 -12.30 18.19
N PRO A 15 -8.95 -10.99 18.18
CA PRO A 15 -8.97 -10.22 16.97
C PRO A 15 -7.55 -10.13 16.40
N ASP A 16 -7.43 -10.30 15.09
CA ASP A 16 -6.18 -10.07 14.37
C ASP A 16 -5.99 -8.57 14.15
N LEU A 17 -5.10 -7.97 14.94
CA LEU A 17 -4.74 -6.55 14.88
C LEU A 17 -3.49 -6.28 14.03
N GLU A 18 -2.90 -7.30 13.41
CA GLU A 18 -1.83 -7.10 12.44
C GLU A 18 -2.41 -6.55 11.12
N ALA A 19 -1.67 -5.68 10.47
CA ALA A 19 -2.03 -5.09 9.18
C ALA A 19 -3.46 -4.52 9.12
N VAL A 20 -3.86 -3.78 10.17
CA VAL A 20 -5.12 -3.04 10.18
C VAL A 20 -5.02 -1.89 9.18
N ALA A 21 -5.94 -1.87 8.21
CA ALA A 21 -6.03 -0.75 7.28
C ALA A 21 -6.49 0.52 7.99
N THR A 22 -5.86 1.64 7.67
CA THR A 22 -6.13 2.94 8.28
C THR A 22 -6.28 3.99 7.18
N ALA A 23 -7.21 4.91 7.36
CA ALA A 23 -7.40 6.05 6.47
C ALA A 23 -7.47 7.36 7.26
N VAL A 24 -6.81 8.40 6.71
CA VAL A 24 -6.99 9.80 7.13
C VAL A 24 -7.76 10.50 6.02
N PHE A 25 -8.94 11.03 6.34
CA PHE A 25 -9.84 11.68 5.39
C PHE A 25 -9.47 13.17 5.18
N SER A 26 -8.20 13.39 4.88
CA SER A 26 -7.68 14.66 4.35
C SER A 26 -8.05 14.81 2.86
N TYR A 27 -7.60 15.87 2.22
CA TYR A 27 -7.76 16.07 0.78
C TYR A 27 -6.40 16.36 0.14
N PRO A 28 -5.85 15.41 -0.67
CA PRO A 28 -6.31 14.03 -0.89
C PRO A 28 -6.24 13.17 0.37
N ASN A 29 -6.93 12.01 0.36
CA ASN A 29 -6.92 11.09 1.48
C ASN A 29 -5.56 10.39 1.61
N VAL A 30 -5.20 10.02 2.83
CA VAL A 30 -4.06 9.14 3.11
C VAL A 30 -4.56 7.78 3.55
N GLY A 31 -4.01 6.72 2.98
CA GLY A 31 -4.34 5.34 3.36
C GLY A 31 -3.08 4.54 3.62
N THR A 32 -3.13 3.68 4.63
CA THR A 32 -2.03 2.79 4.97
C THR A 32 -2.52 1.41 5.38
N VAL A 33 -1.74 0.40 5.08
CA VAL A 33 -1.93 -0.95 5.61
C VAL A 33 -0.58 -1.65 5.73
N GLY A 34 -0.39 -2.42 6.80
CA GLY A 34 0.87 -3.11 7.10
C GLY A 34 1.89 -2.21 7.77
N LEU A 35 3.16 -2.52 7.59
CA LEU A 35 4.29 -1.90 8.28
C LEU A 35 4.74 -0.60 7.62
N THR A 36 5.22 0.33 8.43
CA THR A 36 6.04 1.44 7.93
C THR A 36 7.39 0.93 7.44
N GLU A 37 8.12 1.73 6.68
CA GLU A 37 9.46 1.35 6.19
C GLU A 37 10.42 1.02 7.33
N ALA A 38 10.42 1.83 8.39
CA ALA A 38 11.27 1.61 9.56
C ALA A 38 10.92 0.29 10.29
N GLU A 39 9.64 0.00 10.49
CA GLU A 39 9.16 -1.25 11.08
C GLU A 39 9.49 -2.45 10.19
N ALA A 40 9.32 -2.32 8.89
CA ALA A 40 9.63 -3.38 7.93
C ALA A 40 11.12 -3.71 7.93
N VAL A 41 11.99 -2.71 7.92
CA VAL A 41 13.46 -2.90 8.04
C VAL A 41 13.82 -3.49 9.41
N ALA A 42 13.21 -3.04 10.49
CA ALA A 42 13.46 -3.58 11.82
C ALA A 42 13.09 -5.08 11.90
N LYS A 43 11.97 -5.47 11.29
CA LYS A 43 11.41 -6.83 11.33
C LYS A 43 12.10 -7.79 10.35
N TYR A 44 12.33 -7.35 9.12
CA TYR A 44 12.82 -8.21 8.03
C TYR A 44 14.30 -7.98 7.67
N GLY A 45 14.89 -6.90 8.12
CA GLY A 45 16.29 -6.56 7.87
C GLY A 45 16.56 -5.95 6.50
N HIS A 46 15.90 -6.44 5.44
CA HIS A 46 16.10 -6.00 4.06
C HIS A 46 14.76 -5.89 3.34
N VAL A 47 14.43 -4.68 2.88
CA VAL A 47 13.13 -4.34 2.28
C VAL A 47 13.35 -3.64 0.95
N ARG A 48 12.64 -4.10 -0.08
CA ARG A 48 12.59 -3.44 -1.38
C ARG A 48 11.42 -2.46 -1.42
N VAL A 49 11.70 -1.25 -1.88
CA VAL A 49 10.73 -0.14 -1.89
C VAL A 49 10.36 0.24 -3.32
N TYR A 50 9.09 0.16 -3.62
CA TYR A 50 8.48 0.64 -4.85
C TYR A 50 7.68 1.89 -4.53
N ASN A 51 7.82 2.93 -5.30
CA ASN A 51 6.97 4.10 -5.20
C ASN A 51 6.74 4.78 -6.55
N SER A 52 5.61 5.43 -6.67
CA SER A 52 5.21 6.24 -7.82
C SER A 52 4.55 7.54 -7.34
N THR A 53 4.86 8.62 -8.04
CA THR A 53 4.15 9.90 -7.92
C THR A 53 3.65 10.25 -9.31
N TYR A 54 2.35 10.38 -9.47
CA TYR A 54 1.73 10.61 -10.77
C TYR A 54 0.58 11.60 -10.68
N THR A 55 0.16 12.14 -11.83
CA THR A 55 -1.03 12.97 -11.93
C THR A 55 -2.21 12.08 -12.35
N PRO A 56 -3.26 11.94 -11.54
CA PRO A 56 -4.43 11.17 -11.92
C PRO A 56 -5.07 11.70 -13.20
N LEU A 57 -5.61 10.80 -14.03
CA LEU A 57 -6.22 11.18 -15.32
C LEU A 57 -7.31 12.25 -15.16
N LYS A 58 -8.13 12.17 -14.11
CA LYS A 58 -9.14 13.18 -13.79
C LYS A 58 -8.56 14.59 -13.61
N CYS A 59 -7.33 14.71 -13.09
CA CYS A 59 -6.66 15.99 -12.92
C CYS A 59 -6.13 16.56 -14.23
N HIS A 60 -5.89 15.73 -15.26
CA HIS A 60 -5.56 16.22 -16.59
C HIS A 60 -6.72 16.97 -17.25
N VAL A 61 -7.95 16.56 -16.97
CA VAL A 61 -9.15 17.22 -17.48
C VAL A 61 -9.60 18.35 -16.55
N GLY A 62 -9.80 18.04 -15.25
CA GLY A 62 -10.32 19.00 -14.28
C GLY A 62 -9.38 20.16 -13.97
N GLN A 63 -8.08 19.97 -14.13
CA GLN A 63 -7.03 20.98 -13.90
C GLN A 63 -6.28 21.34 -15.17
N ALA A 64 -6.94 21.25 -16.33
CA ALA A 64 -6.33 21.55 -17.64
C ALA A 64 -5.80 22.99 -17.77
N HIS A 65 -6.34 23.93 -16.98
CA HIS A 65 -5.92 25.33 -16.91
C HIS A 65 -4.60 25.55 -16.17
N LEU A 66 -4.12 24.54 -15.42
CA LEU A 66 -2.85 24.59 -14.68
C LEU A 66 -1.72 23.98 -15.49
N ASP A 67 -0.48 24.44 -15.26
CA ASP A 67 0.70 23.75 -15.74
C ASP A 67 0.73 22.33 -15.15
N ILE A 68 1.26 21.36 -15.90
CA ILE A 68 1.31 19.96 -15.50
C ILE A 68 2.04 19.75 -14.16
N LYS A 69 3.00 20.62 -13.84
CA LYS A 69 3.73 20.60 -12.58
C LYS A 69 2.90 21.05 -11.38
N GLU A 70 1.88 21.86 -11.61
CA GLU A 70 1.01 22.43 -10.58
C GLU A 70 -0.22 21.56 -10.31
N ARG A 71 -0.49 20.58 -11.19
CA ARG A 71 -1.62 19.66 -11.01
C ARG A 71 -1.43 18.77 -9.82
N SER A 72 -2.54 18.41 -9.19
CA SER A 72 -2.56 17.49 -8.05
C SER A 72 -1.85 16.19 -8.37
N LYS A 73 -1.10 15.69 -7.43
CA LYS A 73 -0.35 14.43 -7.51
C LYS A 73 -0.90 13.43 -6.53
N ASP A 74 -0.98 12.19 -6.99
CA ASP A 74 -1.16 11.03 -6.13
C ASP A 74 0.20 10.39 -5.84
N TYR A 75 0.30 9.68 -4.73
CA TYR A 75 1.49 8.95 -4.32
C TYR A 75 1.13 7.53 -3.90
N MET A 76 1.91 6.57 -4.38
CA MET A 76 1.78 5.15 -4.02
C MET A 76 3.13 4.61 -3.57
N LYS A 77 3.12 3.78 -2.53
CA LYS A 77 4.32 3.11 -2.00
C LYS A 77 4.00 1.69 -1.59
N ILE A 78 4.86 0.76 -1.99
CA ILE A 78 4.80 -0.66 -1.62
C ILE A 78 6.12 -1.05 -0.98
N LEU A 79 6.04 -1.76 0.14
CA LEU A 79 7.16 -2.34 0.85
C LEU A 79 7.13 -3.86 0.67
N VAL A 80 8.25 -4.44 0.26
CA VAL A 80 8.38 -5.87 -0.03
C VAL A 80 9.54 -6.45 0.75
N ASP A 81 9.29 -7.51 1.51
CA ASP A 81 10.36 -8.32 2.10
C ASP A 81 11.14 -9.02 0.98
N THR A 82 12.44 -8.72 0.88
CA THR A 82 13.29 -9.26 -0.20
C THR A 82 13.48 -10.76 -0.13
N ALA A 83 13.38 -11.36 1.04
CA ALA A 83 13.61 -12.80 1.23
C ALA A 83 12.40 -13.64 0.77
N THR A 84 11.17 -13.14 0.95
CA THR A 84 9.95 -13.90 0.68
C THR A 84 9.11 -13.34 -0.47
N ASP A 85 9.47 -12.18 -1.00
CA ASP A 85 8.71 -11.39 -1.98
C ASP A 85 7.33 -10.94 -1.46
N LYS A 86 7.04 -11.12 -0.16
CA LYS A 86 5.76 -10.71 0.42
C LYS A 86 5.65 -9.20 0.52
N VAL A 87 4.48 -8.69 0.16
CA VAL A 87 4.11 -7.29 0.40
C VAL A 87 3.80 -7.13 1.88
N VAL A 88 4.58 -6.29 2.56
CA VAL A 88 4.51 -6.10 4.02
C VAL A 88 3.96 -4.75 4.43
N GLY A 89 3.83 -3.82 3.49
CA GLY A 89 3.22 -2.51 3.72
C GLY A 89 2.82 -1.84 2.41
N ILE A 90 1.70 -1.11 2.44
CA ILE A 90 1.22 -0.26 1.34
C ILE A 90 0.79 1.08 1.94
N HIS A 91 1.23 2.17 1.33
CA HIS A 91 0.91 3.53 1.73
C HIS A 91 0.53 4.34 0.50
N VAL A 92 -0.57 5.05 0.59
CA VAL A 92 -1.09 5.82 -0.54
C VAL A 92 -1.55 7.21 -0.12
N ILE A 93 -1.42 8.16 -1.03
CA ILE A 93 -2.04 9.48 -0.95
C ILE A 93 -2.83 9.62 -2.25
N THR A 94 -4.14 9.49 -2.19
CA THR A 94 -5.05 9.53 -3.35
C THR A 94 -6.47 9.71 -2.87
N ASP A 95 -7.37 10.14 -3.74
CA ASP A 95 -8.78 10.05 -3.46
C ASP A 95 -9.20 8.57 -3.27
N ASN A 96 -10.18 8.32 -2.42
CA ASN A 96 -10.66 6.97 -2.10
C ASN A 96 -9.60 6.03 -1.48
N ALA A 97 -8.57 6.58 -0.82
CA ALA A 97 -7.51 5.79 -0.19
C ALA A 97 -8.06 4.74 0.79
N GLY A 98 -9.13 5.06 1.52
CA GLY A 98 -9.79 4.12 2.44
C GLY A 98 -10.33 2.88 1.73
N GLU A 99 -11.01 3.05 0.61
CA GLU A 99 -11.55 1.95 -0.19
C GLU A 99 -10.44 1.05 -0.75
N LEU A 100 -9.35 1.67 -1.23
CA LEU A 100 -8.17 0.96 -1.70
C LEU A 100 -7.56 0.12 -0.57
N MET A 101 -7.30 0.73 0.57
CA MET A 101 -6.66 0.07 1.70
C MET A 101 -7.52 -1.05 2.28
N GLN A 102 -8.84 -0.93 2.28
CA GLN A 102 -9.73 -2.00 2.70
C GLN A 102 -9.57 -3.25 1.83
N GLY A 103 -9.47 -3.10 0.52
CA GLY A 103 -9.24 -4.22 -0.41
C GLY A 103 -7.84 -4.81 -0.27
N PHE A 104 -6.81 -3.97 -0.26
CA PHE A 104 -5.42 -4.43 -0.14
C PHE A 104 -5.08 -5.01 1.25
N ALA A 105 -5.79 -4.64 2.30
CA ALA A 105 -5.65 -5.28 3.61
C ALA A 105 -5.98 -6.78 3.54
N CYS A 106 -7.01 -7.18 2.80
CA CYS A 106 -7.33 -8.58 2.57
C CYS A 106 -6.18 -9.30 1.84
N ALA A 107 -5.63 -8.67 0.80
CA ALA A 107 -4.51 -9.24 0.04
C ALA A 107 -3.25 -9.43 0.93
N ILE A 108 -2.89 -8.42 1.74
CA ILE A 108 -1.77 -8.51 2.68
C ILE A 108 -2.00 -9.62 3.71
N LYS A 109 -3.20 -9.72 4.28
CA LYS A 109 -3.52 -10.80 5.23
C LYS A 109 -3.45 -12.19 4.61
N CYS A 110 -3.70 -12.32 3.31
CA CYS A 110 -3.49 -13.55 2.54
C CYS A 110 -2.02 -13.78 2.16
N GLY A 111 -1.12 -12.84 2.49
CA GLY A 111 0.32 -12.96 2.19
C GLY A 111 0.65 -12.77 0.73
N VAL A 112 -0.01 -11.81 0.05
CA VAL A 112 0.25 -11.49 -1.35
C VAL A 112 1.73 -11.18 -1.60
N THR A 113 2.27 -11.71 -2.69
CA THR A 113 3.64 -11.40 -3.14
C THR A 113 3.66 -10.29 -4.18
N LYS A 114 4.80 -9.64 -4.33
CA LYS A 114 5.00 -8.63 -5.38
C LYS A 114 4.83 -9.23 -6.77
N ALA A 115 5.34 -10.44 -6.97
CA ALA A 115 5.17 -11.17 -8.22
C ALA A 115 3.68 -11.41 -8.56
N GLN A 116 2.85 -11.74 -7.57
CA GLN A 116 1.40 -11.89 -7.79
C GLN A 116 0.73 -10.56 -8.14
N MET A 117 1.13 -9.46 -7.49
CA MET A 117 0.65 -8.13 -7.86
C MET A 117 1.05 -7.76 -9.29
N ASP A 118 2.29 -8.08 -9.71
CA ASP A 118 2.78 -7.81 -11.07
C ASP A 118 2.07 -8.62 -12.16
N LEU A 119 1.51 -9.77 -11.81
CA LEU A 119 0.70 -10.59 -12.71
C LEU A 119 -0.79 -10.17 -12.74
N THR A 120 -1.20 -9.29 -11.83
CA THR A 120 -2.58 -8.80 -11.77
C THR A 120 -2.81 -7.74 -12.84
N ILE A 121 -3.88 -7.89 -13.61
CA ILE A 121 -4.28 -6.88 -14.61
C ILE A 121 -5.00 -5.74 -13.90
N GLY A 122 -4.48 -4.53 -14.05
CA GLY A 122 -5.10 -3.31 -13.51
C GLY A 122 -6.34 -2.90 -14.29
N ILE A 123 -7.26 -2.24 -13.60
CA ILE A 123 -8.42 -1.60 -14.25
C ILE A 123 -8.01 -0.19 -14.67
N HIS A 124 -7.96 0.08 -15.96
CA HIS A 124 -7.65 1.41 -16.46
C HIS A 124 -8.91 2.22 -16.78
N PRO A 125 -9.01 3.51 -16.37
CA PRO A 125 -8.06 4.23 -15.51
C PRO A 125 -8.51 4.19 -14.04
N THR A 126 -7.68 3.69 -13.16
CA THR A 126 -7.91 3.74 -11.70
C THR A 126 -6.63 4.08 -10.94
N ALA A 127 -6.76 4.60 -9.71
CA ALA A 127 -5.60 4.77 -8.84
C ALA A 127 -5.01 3.42 -8.40
N ALA A 128 -5.84 2.39 -8.25
CA ALA A 128 -5.44 1.06 -7.82
C ALA A 128 -4.47 0.37 -8.80
N GLU A 129 -4.57 0.68 -10.12
CA GLU A 129 -3.69 0.07 -11.11
C GLU A 129 -2.21 0.41 -10.88
N GLU A 130 -1.89 1.58 -10.31
CA GLU A 130 -0.51 1.96 -9.98
C GLU A 130 0.15 0.93 -9.04
N LEU A 131 -0.62 0.34 -8.11
CA LEU A 131 -0.10 -0.66 -7.17
C LEU A 131 0.27 -1.99 -7.86
N VAL A 132 -0.30 -2.29 -9.02
CA VAL A 132 0.00 -3.51 -9.78
C VAL A 132 0.87 -3.25 -11.02
N THR A 133 1.17 -1.99 -11.33
CA THR A 133 2.00 -1.61 -12.49
C THR A 133 3.41 -1.14 -12.11
N MET A 134 3.68 -0.84 -10.83
CA MET A 134 5.01 -0.48 -10.33
C MET A 134 5.96 -1.69 -10.34
N ARG A 135 6.64 -1.95 -11.44
CA ARG A 135 7.51 -3.14 -11.63
C ARG A 135 8.96 -2.92 -11.22
N THR A 136 9.40 -1.67 -11.16
CA THR A 136 10.79 -1.31 -10.84
C THR A 136 10.87 -0.74 -9.45
N ALA A 137 11.64 -1.37 -8.58
CA ALA A 137 11.94 -0.83 -7.27
C ALA A 137 12.76 0.47 -7.39
N LYS A 138 12.57 1.39 -6.48
CA LYS A 138 13.30 2.66 -6.42
C LYS A 138 14.59 2.53 -5.60
N TYR A 139 14.52 1.75 -4.55
CA TYR A 139 15.65 1.52 -3.67
C TYR A 139 15.40 0.30 -2.78
N GLU A 140 16.47 -0.16 -2.15
CA GLU A 140 16.42 -1.13 -1.06
C GLU A 140 16.81 -0.44 0.25
N ALA A 141 16.10 -0.76 1.31
CA ALA A 141 16.32 -0.24 2.66
C ALA A 141 16.79 -1.37 3.57
N THR A 142 17.89 -1.13 4.30
CA THR A 142 18.48 -2.03 5.29
C THR A 142 18.74 -1.28 6.59
N LYS A 143 19.21 -2.00 7.61
CA LYS A 143 19.63 -1.36 8.87
C LYS A 143 20.86 -0.47 8.70
N GLU A 144 21.69 -0.72 7.69
CA GLU A 144 22.87 0.06 7.35
C GLU A 144 22.57 1.30 6.52
N GLY A 145 21.38 1.40 5.93
CA GLY A 145 20.97 2.54 5.11
C GLY A 145 20.17 2.17 3.87
N VAL A 146 20.11 3.10 2.92
CA VAL A 146 19.34 3.01 1.70
C VAL A 146 20.28 2.90 0.49
N THR A 147 20.06 1.88 -0.36
CA THR A 147 20.77 1.70 -1.63
C THR A 147 19.80 1.95 -2.79
N LYS A 148 20.08 2.95 -3.62
CA LYS A 148 19.31 3.21 -4.86
C LYS A 148 19.59 2.12 -5.88
N LEU A 149 18.56 1.68 -6.58
CA LEU A 149 18.59 0.69 -7.66
C LEU A 149 18.57 1.34 -9.04
#